data_3c3755716337be2e6fc62d2f647d376b
#
_entry.id   3c3755716337be2e6fc62d2f647d376b
#
_cell.length_a   1.000
_cell.length_b   1.000
_cell.length_c   1.000
_cell.angle_alpha   90.00
_cell.angle_beta   90.00
_cell.angle_gamma   90.00
#
_symmetry.space_group_name_H-M   'P 1'
#
loop_
_entity.id
_entity.type
_entity.pdbx_description
1 polymer ?
#
loop_
_entity_poly.entity_id
_entity_poly.type
_entity_poly.pdbx_seq_one_letter_code
_entity_poly.pdbx_strand_id
1 'polypeptide(L)'
;MESQGMSTKNISRCELLGKLMEDKLYAHHAVQDSLEIRDEEIYDYVDQSIAYFTEQLGSIEKVLEFYKKPDELSFREDLYQINKVQKLSSMMQSKIIEEVEITPEEVRSFFQSIPKKDLPTFGTELEISQIVLEPKVSEQEKKRIIDQLRSFKADVEEKGLSFASKAILYSQDPGSRAXGGKYTLHRKKPRMVKEFRDIAFSMQEGQVSEPFKTDFGWHIIMVDRIRGQXLDVRHILLTPKVSKKQLDDSKDLLDTLRTRILDKEISFSDAAFQFSSESETRFNGGVIINPSTGDKRFELTKMDPVLYNQIRDLNDDEISVPLLDEDKSGLNKYKILKVTNRFEEHLADYSQDFVKIKELALKEKQIKTIKKWMXRKISLTYVSLNKYFNNXEFNNNWRKN
;
A
#
# COMPACT_ATOMS: atom_id res chain seq x y z
N MET A 1 1.99 23.76 -4.47
CA MET A 1 0.90 22.97 -5.03
C MET A 1 1.19 22.48 -6.44
N GLU A 2 1.60 23.37 -7.35
CA GLU A 2 2.01 22.94 -8.70
C GLU A 2 3.17 21.94 -8.66
N SER A 3 4.08 22.13 -7.73
CA SER A 3 5.24 21.24 -7.56
C SER A 3 4.87 19.84 -7.09
N GLN A 4 3.61 19.60 -6.71
CA GLN A 4 3.13 18.29 -6.25
C GLN A 4 2.14 17.66 -7.24
N GLY A 5 2.11 18.15 -8.47
CA GLY A 5 1.25 17.60 -9.51
C GLY A 5 -0.22 17.99 -9.41
N MET A 6 -0.56 18.88 -8.49
CA MET A 6 -1.92 19.41 -8.40
C MET A 6 -2.06 20.61 -9.35
N SER A 7 -2.96 20.49 -10.30
CA SER A 7 -3.24 21.59 -11.23
C SER A 7 -3.92 22.73 -10.47
N THR A 8 -3.32 23.91 -10.49
CA THR A 8 -3.92 25.12 -9.89
C THR A 8 -4.69 25.96 -10.91
N LYS A 9 -4.78 25.48 -12.14
CA LYS A 9 -5.41 26.24 -13.24
C LYS A 9 -6.85 26.65 -12.98
N ASN A 10 -7.57 25.88 -12.13
CA ASN A 10 -8.98 26.12 -11.84
C ASN A 10 -9.25 26.51 -10.39
N ILE A 11 -8.19 26.82 -9.59
CA ILE A 11 -8.33 27.19 -8.18
C ILE A 11 -8.14 28.70 -8.04
N SER A 12 -9.10 29.38 -7.45
CA SER A 12 -8.99 30.82 -7.23
C SER A 12 -7.91 31.12 -6.17
N ARG A 13 -7.37 32.35 -6.24
CA ARG A 13 -6.36 32.80 -5.27
C ARG A 13 -6.89 32.74 -3.83
N CYS A 14 -8.17 33.02 -3.65
CA CYS A 14 -8.81 32.99 -2.31
C CYS A 14 -8.93 31.57 -1.80
N GLU A 15 -9.32 30.61 -2.67
CA GLU A 15 -9.39 29.20 -2.32
C GLU A 15 -8.02 28.65 -1.93
N LEU A 16 -6.99 29.02 -2.70
CA LEU A 16 -5.62 28.58 -2.41
C LEU A 16 -5.17 29.09 -1.03
N LEU A 17 -5.40 30.39 -0.76
CA LEU A 17 -5.05 30.98 0.52
C LEU A 17 -5.83 30.30 1.66
N GLY A 18 -7.13 30.05 1.46
CA GLY A 18 -7.97 29.36 2.44
C GLY A 18 -7.41 27.98 2.78
N LYS A 19 -6.99 27.23 1.76
CA LYS A 19 -6.40 25.90 1.98
C LYS A 19 -5.07 25.99 2.74
N LEU A 20 -4.23 26.95 2.38
CA LEU A 20 -2.96 27.15 3.10
C LEU A 20 -3.19 27.50 4.58
N MET A 21 -4.23 28.30 4.86
CA MET A 21 -4.60 28.65 6.23
C MET A 21 -5.10 27.42 7.00
N GLU A 22 -5.91 26.58 6.36
CA GLU A 22 -6.37 25.32 6.95
C GLU A 22 -5.17 24.42 7.29
N ASP A 23 -4.25 24.24 6.34
CA ASP A 23 -3.06 23.41 6.57
C ASP A 23 -2.21 23.93 7.73
N LYS A 24 -2.03 25.26 7.81
CA LYS A 24 -1.31 25.87 8.90
C LYS A 24 -2.03 25.67 10.24
N LEU A 25 -3.37 25.74 10.25
CA LEU A 25 -4.14 25.54 11.47
C LEU A 25 -4.00 24.10 11.96
N TYR A 26 -4.13 23.13 11.05
CA TYR A 26 -3.90 21.70 11.38
C TYR A 26 -2.50 21.49 11.93
N ALA A 27 -1.49 22.03 11.25
CA ALA A 27 -0.09 21.86 11.67
C ALA A 27 0.17 22.48 13.05
N HIS A 28 -0.40 23.67 13.30
CA HIS A 28 -0.28 24.33 14.60
C HIS A 28 -0.82 23.45 15.72
N HIS A 29 -2.01 22.89 15.54
CA HIS A 29 -2.63 22.05 16.56
C HIS A 29 -1.96 20.67 16.64
N ALA A 30 -1.38 20.17 15.55
CA ALA A 30 -0.57 18.95 15.59
C ALA A 30 0.61 19.12 16.55
N VAL A 31 1.30 20.27 16.46
CA VAL A 31 2.41 20.58 17.37
C VAL A 31 1.91 20.69 18.83
N GLN A 32 0.80 21.40 19.03
CA GLN A 32 0.20 21.52 20.38
C GLN A 32 -0.19 20.16 20.96
N ASP A 33 -0.62 19.23 20.11
CA ASP A 33 -1.00 17.87 20.52
C ASP A 33 0.20 16.92 20.56
N SER A 34 1.42 17.44 20.46
CA SER A 34 2.68 16.68 20.52
C SER A 34 2.80 15.62 19.43
N LEU A 35 2.25 15.88 18.25
CA LEU A 35 2.49 15.02 17.08
C LEU A 35 3.86 15.36 16.53
N GLU A 36 4.75 14.38 16.49
CA GLU A 36 6.14 14.56 16.08
C GLU A 36 6.43 13.91 14.74
N ILE A 37 7.24 14.58 13.93
CA ILE A 37 7.77 14.06 12.69
C ILE A 37 9.29 14.03 12.81
N ARG A 38 9.90 12.95 12.34
CA ARG A 38 11.36 12.89 12.28
C ARG A 38 11.85 13.74 11.11
N ASP A 39 12.84 14.57 11.38
CA ASP A 39 13.42 15.44 10.35
C ASP A 39 13.95 14.64 9.15
N GLU A 40 14.47 13.45 9.41
CA GLU A 40 14.99 12.57 8.34
C GLU A 40 13.91 12.24 7.30
N GLU A 41 12.66 12.01 7.73
CA GLU A 41 11.55 11.76 6.81
C GLU A 41 11.33 12.94 5.88
N ILE A 42 11.40 14.16 6.42
CA ILE A 42 11.17 15.37 5.63
C ILE A 42 12.32 15.60 4.67
N TYR A 43 13.57 15.41 5.14
CA TYR A 43 14.74 15.56 4.27
C TYR A 43 14.73 14.55 3.13
N ASP A 44 14.26 13.32 3.37
CA ASP A 44 14.11 12.33 2.29
C ASP A 44 13.15 12.84 1.20
N TYR A 45 12.02 13.45 1.60
CA TYR A 45 11.07 14.04 0.65
C TYR A 45 11.69 15.22 -0.11
N VAL A 46 12.44 16.06 0.59
CA VAL A 46 13.14 17.20 -0.03
C VAL A 46 14.12 16.69 -1.08
N ASP A 47 14.92 15.68 -0.73
CA ASP A 47 15.90 15.09 -1.66
C ASP A 47 15.21 14.52 -2.90
N GLN A 48 14.13 13.78 -2.71
CA GLN A 48 13.34 13.21 -3.82
C GLN A 48 12.75 14.31 -4.70
N SER A 49 12.24 15.36 -4.09
CA SER A 49 11.66 16.49 -4.84
C SER A 49 12.71 17.20 -5.69
N ILE A 50 13.86 17.48 -5.12
CA ILE A 50 14.95 18.15 -5.83
C ILE A 50 15.47 17.26 -6.98
N ALA A 51 15.63 15.96 -6.71
CA ALA A 51 16.04 15.02 -7.77
C ALA A 51 15.04 15.00 -8.91
N TYR A 52 13.74 14.95 -8.59
CA TYR A 52 12.67 14.96 -9.59
C TYR A 52 12.70 16.26 -10.41
N PHE A 53 12.78 17.43 -9.76
CA PHE A 53 12.81 18.70 -10.46
C PHE A 53 14.04 18.83 -11.34
N THR A 54 15.20 18.37 -10.84
CA THR A 54 16.45 18.39 -11.58
C THR A 54 16.35 17.52 -12.85
N GLU A 55 15.72 16.35 -12.71
CA GLU A 55 15.48 15.48 -13.87
C GLU A 55 14.55 16.15 -14.90
N GLN A 56 13.49 16.81 -14.43
CA GLN A 56 12.51 17.45 -15.32
C GLN A 56 13.07 18.68 -16.03
N LEU A 57 13.88 19.48 -15.35
CA LEU A 57 14.39 20.74 -15.88
C LEU A 57 15.83 20.68 -16.39
N GLY A 58 16.54 19.58 -16.11
CA GLY A 58 17.86 19.29 -16.65
C GLY A 58 19.04 19.64 -15.75
N SER A 59 18.89 20.58 -14.81
CA SER A 59 19.94 20.89 -13.83
C SER A 59 19.37 21.64 -12.65
N ILE A 60 20.11 21.64 -11.54
CA ILE A 60 19.71 22.36 -10.33
C ILE A 60 19.65 23.87 -10.56
N GLU A 61 20.53 24.42 -11.39
CA GLU A 61 20.55 25.84 -11.73
C GLU A 61 19.22 26.24 -12.40
N LYS A 62 18.75 25.42 -13.33
CA LYS A 62 17.47 25.66 -14.02
C LYS A 62 16.29 25.55 -13.05
N VAL A 63 16.36 24.65 -12.08
CA VAL A 63 15.34 24.52 -11.03
C VAL A 63 15.30 25.82 -10.21
N LEU A 64 16.45 26.30 -9.76
CA LEU A 64 16.54 27.52 -8.95
C LEU A 64 16.01 28.74 -9.73
N GLU A 65 16.36 28.84 -11.01
CA GLU A 65 15.86 29.90 -11.89
C GLU A 65 14.32 29.82 -12.02
N PHE A 66 13.79 28.62 -12.28
CA PHE A 66 12.35 28.40 -12.45
C PHE A 66 11.56 28.80 -11.19
N TYR A 67 12.06 28.41 -10.00
CA TYR A 67 11.40 28.70 -8.73
C TYR A 67 11.84 30.04 -8.13
N LYS A 68 12.70 30.79 -8.83
CA LYS A 68 13.20 32.11 -8.43
C LYS A 68 13.86 32.07 -7.05
N LYS A 69 14.74 31.09 -6.85
CA LYS A 69 15.48 30.89 -5.59
C LYS A 69 16.93 31.33 -5.74
N PRO A 70 17.50 31.96 -4.71
CA PRO A 70 18.89 32.45 -4.82
C PRO A 70 19.91 31.31 -4.80
N ASP A 71 19.63 30.21 -4.10
CA ASP A 71 20.56 29.09 -3.94
C ASP A 71 19.81 27.83 -3.51
N GLU A 72 20.49 26.69 -3.62
CA GLU A 72 19.92 25.40 -3.28
C GLU A 72 19.57 25.28 -1.79
N LEU A 73 20.37 25.87 -0.91
CA LEU A 73 20.12 25.79 0.54
C LEU A 73 18.80 26.47 0.90
N SER A 74 18.54 27.66 0.38
CA SER A 74 17.28 28.39 0.59
C SER A 74 16.09 27.61 0.03
N PHE A 75 16.28 26.99 -1.15
CA PHE A 75 15.24 26.18 -1.77
C PHE A 75 14.91 24.95 -0.93
N ARG A 76 15.96 24.27 -0.43
CA ARG A 76 15.81 23.10 0.46
C ARG A 76 15.05 23.47 1.72
N GLU A 77 15.38 24.60 2.34
CA GLU A 77 14.71 25.07 3.55
C GLU A 77 13.22 25.33 3.28
N ASP A 78 12.91 26.00 2.17
CA ASP A 78 11.50 26.23 1.80
C ASP A 78 10.74 24.92 1.59
N LEU A 79 11.35 23.97 0.88
CA LEU A 79 10.74 22.66 0.67
C LEU A 79 10.55 21.91 1.99
N TYR A 80 11.54 22.00 2.89
CA TYR A 80 11.45 21.40 4.22
C TYR A 80 10.23 21.95 4.97
N GLN A 81 10.08 23.28 5.03
CA GLN A 81 8.98 23.90 5.76
C GLN A 81 7.62 23.55 5.14
N ILE A 82 7.52 23.57 3.82
CA ILE A 82 6.29 23.22 3.12
C ILE A 82 5.90 21.77 3.42
N ASN A 83 6.84 20.85 3.29
CA ASN A 83 6.58 19.42 3.53
C ASN A 83 6.25 19.13 4.98
N LYS A 84 6.91 19.82 5.90
CA LYS A 84 6.65 19.69 7.35
C LYS A 84 5.20 20.09 7.68
N VAL A 85 4.77 21.25 7.17
CA VAL A 85 3.39 21.72 7.39
C VAL A 85 2.39 20.73 6.82
N GLN A 86 2.62 20.24 5.60
CA GLN A 86 1.72 19.28 4.96
C GLN A 86 1.64 17.96 5.71
N LYS A 87 2.79 17.47 6.18
CA LYS A 87 2.83 16.21 6.95
C LYS A 87 2.09 16.36 8.27
N LEU A 88 2.34 17.45 9.01
CA LEU A 88 1.65 17.73 10.26
C LEU A 88 0.14 17.92 10.04
N SER A 89 -0.25 18.62 8.96
CA SER A 89 -1.65 18.79 8.59
C SER A 89 -2.32 17.44 8.37
N SER A 90 -1.69 16.56 7.60
CA SER A 90 -2.20 15.21 7.32
C SER A 90 -2.32 14.39 8.60
N MET A 91 -1.30 14.43 9.46
CA MET A 91 -1.31 13.70 10.73
C MET A 91 -2.43 14.18 11.64
N MET A 92 -2.65 15.50 11.72
CA MET A 92 -3.73 16.05 12.54
C MET A 92 -5.10 15.65 12.02
N GLN A 93 -5.30 15.71 10.71
CA GLN A 93 -6.56 15.27 10.10
C GLN A 93 -6.83 13.81 10.39
N SER A 94 -5.82 12.96 10.27
CA SER A 94 -5.94 11.54 10.62
C SER A 94 -6.31 11.32 12.07
N LYS A 95 -5.68 12.08 12.97
CA LYS A 95 -5.96 12.01 14.42
C LYS A 95 -7.41 12.40 14.71
N ILE A 96 -7.91 13.45 14.07
CA ILE A 96 -9.30 13.92 14.29
C ILE A 96 -10.30 12.82 13.99
N ILE A 97 -10.06 12.02 12.94
CA ILE A 97 -11.03 11.03 12.46
C ILE A 97 -10.73 9.60 12.91
N GLU A 98 -9.58 9.31 13.53
CA GLU A 98 -9.18 7.93 13.85
C GLU A 98 -10.14 7.21 14.79
N GLU A 99 -10.83 7.94 15.66
CA GLU A 99 -11.78 7.40 16.62
C GLU A 99 -13.24 7.53 16.16
N VAL A 100 -13.48 8.07 14.97
CA VAL A 100 -14.84 8.22 14.45
C VAL A 100 -15.35 6.85 14.05
N GLU A 101 -16.41 6.41 14.74
CA GLU A 101 -17.09 5.15 14.45
C GLU A 101 -18.52 5.45 14.02
N ILE A 102 -19.17 4.48 13.38
CA ILE A 102 -20.54 4.65 12.92
C ILE A 102 -21.37 3.45 13.32
N THR A 103 -22.57 3.71 13.87
CA THR A 103 -23.49 2.67 14.27
C THR A 103 -24.39 2.25 13.10
N PRO A 104 -24.97 1.03 13.12
CA PRO A 104 -25.94 0.64 12.10
C PRO A 104 -27.13 1.60 11.98
N GLU A 105 -27.55 2.20 13.08
CA GLU A 105 -28.66 3.18 13.07
C GLU A 105 -28.24 4.45 12.32
N GLU A 106 -27.02 4.90 12.52
CA GLU A 106 -26.50 6.07 11.78
C GLU A 106 -26.37 5.75 10.30
N VAL A 107 -25.95 4.53 9.94
CA VAL A 107 -25.88 4.09 8.54
C VAL A 107 -27.30 4.11 7.93
N ARG A 108 -28.27 3.56 8.63
CA ARG A 108 -29.67 3.55 8.18
C ARG A 108 -30.19 4.98 7.96
N SER A 109 -29.98 5.85 8.94
CA SER A 109 -30.39 7.26 8.85
C SER A 109 -29.75 7.97 7.67
N PHE A 110 -28.45 7.73 7.46
CA PHE A 110 -27.74 8.29 6.31
C PHE A 110 -28.38 7.83 5.00
N PHE A 111 -28.63 6.54 4.86
CA PHE A 111 -29.22 5.99 3.64
C PHE A 111 -30.61 6.56 3.38
N GLN A 112 -31.45 6.63 4.42
CA GLN A 112 -32.80 7.18 4.31
C GLN A 112 -32.82 8.66 3.97
N SER A 113 -31.75 9.38 4.32
CA SER A 113 -31.66 10.82 4.03
C SER A 113 -31.33 11.11 2.56
N ILE A 114 -30.87 10.10 1.80
CA ILE A 114 -30.52 10.30 0.39
C ILE A 114 -31.80 10.31 -0.44
N PRO A 115 -32.07 11.41 -1.20
CA PRO A 115 -33.22 11.40 -2.11
C PRO A 115 -33.09 10.30 -3.16
N LYS A 116 -34.21 9.73 -3.57
CA LYS A 116 -34.21 8.63 -4.56
C LYS A 116 -33.42 8.98 -5.83
N LYS A 117 -33.53 10.20 -6.29
CA LYS A 117 -32.83 10.69 -7.50
C LYS A 117 -31.31 10.73 -7.32
N ASP A 118 -30.83 10.78 -6.07
CA ASP A 118 -29.42 10.92 -5.74
C ASP A 118 -28.80 9.61 -5.25
N LEU A 119 -29.58 8.52 -5.19
CA LEU A 119 -29.05 7.21 -4.79
C LEU A 119 -27.93 6.80 -5.73
N PRO A 120 -26.78 6.35 -5.20
CA PRO A 120 -25.70 5.89 -6.08
C PRO A 120 -26.08 4.62 -6.82
N THR A 121 -25.54 4.47 -8.03
CA THR A 121 -25.60 3.24 -8.80
C THR A 121 -24.29 2.50 -8.57
N PHE A 122 -24.37 1.27 -8.09
CA PHE A 122 -23.19 0.42 -7.90
C PHE A 122 -23.02 -0.46 -9.15
N GLY A 123 -21.80 -0.46 -9.70
CA GLY A 123 -21.47 -1.23 -10.88
C GLY A 123 -21.42 -2.74 -10.59
N THR A 124 -21.26 -3.52 -11.64
CA THR A 124 -21.15 -4.97 -11.55
C THR A 124 -19.99 -5.36 -10.64
N GLU A 125 -20.24 -6.32 -9.73
CA GLU A 125 -19.24 -6.85 -8.80
C GLU A 125 -19.19 -8.37 -8.91
N LEU A 126 -18.00 -8.93 -8.69
CA LEU A 126 -17.77 -10.38 -8.73
C LEU A 126 -17.17 -10.86 -7.42
N GLU A 127 -17.56 -12.07 -7.02
CA GLU A 127 -16.84 -12.85 -6.00
C GLU A 127 -16.08 -13.93 -6.74
N ILE A 128 -14.79 -14.08 -6.42
CA ILE A 128 -13.86 -14.94 -7.16
C ILE A 128 -13.16 -15.86 -6.17
N SER A 129 -13.02 -17.12 -6.54
CA SER A 129 -12.24 -18.08 -5.78
C SER A 129 -11.12 -18.63 -6.67
N GLN A 130 -10.04 -19.07 -6.03
CA GLN A 130 -8.86 -19.60 -6.72
C GLN A 130 -8.32 -20.85 -6.06
N ILE A 131 -7.69 -21.68 -6.88
CA ILE A 131 -6.81 -22.76 -6.41
C ILE A 131 -5.49 -22.56 -7.13
N VAL A 132 -4.42 -22.41 -6.37
CA VAL A 132 -3.07 -22.14 -6.88
C VAL A 132 -2.20 -23.38 -6.60
N LEU A 133 -1.46 -23.85 -7.59
CA LEU A 133 -0.46 -24.90 -7.39
C LEU A 133 0.92 -24.38 -7.77
N GLU A 134 1.80 -24.33 -6.77
CA GLU A 134 3.21 -24.02 -6.99
C GLU A 134 3.92 -25.27 -7.51
N PRO A 135 4.83 -25.14 -8.48
CA PRO A 135 5.69 -26.25 -8.85
C PRO A 135 6.54 -26.69 -7.66
N LYS A 136 6.80 -27.97 -7.52
CA LYS A 136 7.68 -28.47 -6.47
C LYS A 136 9.11 -28.06 -6.75
N VAL A 137 9.75 -27.43 -5.77
CA VAL A 137 11.19 -27.13 -5.79
C VAL A 137 11.93 -28.40 -5.37
N SER A 138 12.94 -28.79 -6.15
CA SER A 138 13.73 -29.99 -5.80
C SER A 138 14.55 -29.73 -4.54
N GLU A 139 14.80 -30.79 -3.77
CA GLU A 139 15.64 -30.71 -2.56
C GLU A 139 17.06 -30.25 -2.93
N GLN A 140 17.55 -30.64 -4.11
CA GLN A 140 18.85 -30.23 -4.62
C GLN A 140 18.91 -28.69 -4.84
N GLU A 141 17.87 -28.13 -5.44
CA GLU A 141 17.79 -26.67 -5.69
C GLU A 141 17.66 -25.89 -4.37
N LYS A 142 16.83 -26.38 -3.46
CA LYS A 142 16.68 -25.82 -2.12
C LYS A 142 18.02 -25.78 -1.39
N LYS A 143 18.76 -26.90 -1.42
CA LYS A 143 20.08 -26.97 -0.82
C LYS A 143 21.07 -26.00 -1.47
N ARG A 144 21.02 -25.88 -2.80
CA ARG A 144 21.89 -24.94 -3.54
C ARG A 144 21.70 -23.50 -3.04
N ILE A 145 20.44 -23.07 -2.90
CA ILE A 145 20.10 -21.71 -2.43
C ILE A 145 20.57 -21.48 -1.01
N ILE A 146 20.27 -22.43 -0.11
CA ILE A 146 20.65 -22.32 1.31
C ILE A 146 22.18 -22.27 1.44
N ASP A 147 22.89 -23.13 0.73
CA ASP A 147 24.36 -23.16 0.76
C ASP A 147 24.94 -21.84 0.21
N GLN A 148 24.34 -21.28 -0.84
CA GLN A 148 24.77 -20.01 -1.41
C GLN A 148 24.57 -18.85 -0.41
N LEU A 149 23.43 -18.79 0.26
CA LEU A 149 23.17 -17.76 1.27
C LEU A 149 24.12 -17.91 2.47
N ARG A 150 24.38 -19.15 2.90
CA ARG A 150 25.34 -19.41 3.98
C ARG A 150 26.75 -18.99 3.59
N SER A 151 27.13 -19.20 2.33
CA SER A 151 28.41 -18.72 1.79
C SER A 151 28.51 -17.19 1.86
N PHE A 152 27.42 -16.48 1.51
CA PHE A 152 27.37 -15.02 1.62
C PHE A 152 27.52 -14.57 3.08
N LYS A 153 26.83 -15.23 3.99
CA LYS A 153 26.93 -14.95 5.42
C LYS A 153 28.39 -15.10 5.90
N ALA A 154 29.02 -16.22 5.56
CA ALA A 154 30.42 -16.48 5.94
C ALA A 154 31.38 -15.42 5.34
N ASP A 155 31.17 -15.05 4.09
CA ASP A 155 31.98 -14.00 3.45
C ASP A 155 31.91 -12.67 4.21
N VAL A 156 30.71 -12.32 4.69
CA VAL A 156 30.52 -11.07 5.44
C VAL A 156 31.11 -11.17 6.85
N GLU A 157 30.74 -12.21 7.59
CA GLU A 157 31.09 -12.35 9.02
C GLU A 157 32.57 -12.72 9.23
N GLU A 158 33.12 -13.61 8.37
CA GLU A 158 34.48 -14.14 8.56
C GLU A 158 35.54 -13.39 7.74
N LYS A 159 35.18 -12.90 6.55
CA LYS A 159 36.11 -12.26 5.64
C LYS A 159 35.92 -10.74 5.55
N GLY A 160 34.89 -10.19 6.20
CA GLY A 160 34.63 -8.76 6.20
C GLY A 160 34.19 -8.18 4.86
N LEU A 161 33.66 -9.02 3.96
CA LEU A 161 33.17 -8.54 2.66
C LEU A 161 31.86 -7.79 2.83
N SER A 162 31.58 -6.87 1.89
CA SER A 162 30.41 -6.00 1.96
C SER A 162 29.11 -6.74 1.69
N PHE A 163 28.21 -6.77 2.64
CA PHE A 163 26.85 -7.30 2.45
C PHE A 163 26.11 -6.51 1.36
N ALA A 164 26.26 -5.18 1.36
CA ALA A 164 25.62 -4.31 0.37
C ALA A 164 26.05 -4.67 -1.06
N SER A 165 27.36 -4.91 -1.25
CA SER A 165 27.88 -5.31 -2.57
C SER A 165 27.29 -6.65 -3.01
N LYS A 166 27.19 -7.61 -2.09
CA LYS A 166 26.57 -8.90 -2.40
C LYS A 166 25.09 -8.74 -2.76
N ALA A 167 24.37 -7.88 -2.05
CA ALA A 167 22.97 -7.61 -2.36
C ALA A 167 22.80 -7.02 -3.76
N ILE A 168 23.65 -6.06 -4.13
CA ILE A 168 23.63 -5.46 -5.49
C ILE A 168 23.86 -6.52 -6.56
N LEU A 169 24.82 -7.42 -6.32
CA LEU A 169 25.22 -8.42 -7.32
C LEU A 169 24.21 -9.58 -7.41
N TYR A 170 23.70 -10.06 -6.29
CA TYR A 170 23.04 -11.37 -6.24
C TYR A 170 21.58 -11.31 -5.83
N SER A 171 21.12 -10.28 -5.11
CA SER A 171 19.74 -10.25 -4.63
C SER A 171 18.76 -10.19 -5.79
N GLN A 172 17.68 -10.97 -5.66
CA GLN A 172 16.58 -10.99 -6.63
C GLN A 172 15.41 -10.10 -6.17
N ASP A 173 15.60 -9.27 -5.13
CA ASP A 173 14.58 -8.32 -4.70
C ASP A 173 14.72 -7.00 -5.49
N PRO A 174 13.81 -6.72 -6.44
CA PRO A 174 13.92 -5.49 -7.23
C PRO A 174 13.73 -4.22 -6.39
N GLY A 175 13.04 -4.33 -5.25
CA GLY A 175 12.73 -3.18 -4.39
C GLY A 175 13.93 -2.63 -3.62
N SER A 176 14.91 -3.47 -3.29
CA SER A 176 16.03 -3.05 -2.46
C SER A 176 17.41 -3.36 -3.06
N ARG A 177 17.48 -4.17 -4.09
CA ARG A 177 18.74 -4.59 -4.70
C ARG A 177 19.68 -3.42 -5.00
N ALA A 178 19.21 -2.42 -5.70
CA ALA A 178 19.99 -1.25 -6.08
C ALA A 178 20.51 -0.44 -4.89
N UNK A 179 19.81 -0.66 -3.82
CA UNK A 179 20.13 -0.08 -2.71
C UNK A 179 20.85 -0.82 -1.82
N GLY A 180 21.55 -1.78 -2.24
CA GLY A 180 22.34 -2.70 -1.43
C GLY A 180 21.52 -3.49 -0.43
N GLY A 181 20.27 -3.81 -0.78
CA GLY A 181 19.35 -4.62 0.03
C GLY A 181 18.68 -3.88 1.19
N LYS A 182 18.76 -2.56 1.22
CA LYS A 182 18.40 -1.77 2.40
C LYS A 182 16.89 -1.59 2.60
N TYR A 183 16.43 -1.78 3.86
CA TYR A 183 15.10 -1.43 4.33
C TYR A 183 15.20 -0.83 5.75
N THR A 184 14.25 0.03 6.09
CA THR A 184 14.10 0.51 7.47
C THR A 184 12.77 -0.01 8.00
N LEU A 185 12.82 -0.74 9.11
CA LEU A 185 11.63 -1.32 9.76
C LEU A 185 11.33 -0.51 11.03
N HIS A 186 10.03 -0.34 11.30
CA HIS A 186 9.56 0.30 12.53
C HIS A 186 8.94 -0.76 13.43
N ARG A 187 9.39 -0.85 14.69
CA ARG A 187 8.95 -1.92 15.61
C ARG A 187 7.44 -1.93 15.84
N LYS A 188 6.81 -0.77 15.93
CA LYS A 188 5.37 -0.67 16.20
C LYS A 188 4.50 -0.88 14.95
N LYS A 189 5.02 -0.52 13.78
CA LYS A 189 4.28 -0.63 12.51
C LYS A 189 5.20 -1.19 11.42
N PRO A 190 5.65 -2.42 11.57
CA PRO A 190 6.58 -3.00 10.59
C PRO A 190 5.83 -3.42 9.32
N ARG A 191 6.07 -2.71 8.24
CA ARG A 191 5.48 -3.03 6.91
C ARG A 191 6.33 -4.10 6.23
N MET A 192 6.30 -5.31 6.79
CA MET A 192 7.10 -6.43 6.31
C MET A 192 6.43 -7.74 6.73
N VAL A 193 6.65 -8.81 5.99
CA VAL A 193 6.09 -10.13 6.30
C VAL A 193 6.59 -10.63 7.67
N LYS A 194 5.76 -11.40 8.33
CA LYS A 194 5.98 -11.82 9.72
C LYS A 194 7.33 -12.50 9.92
N GLU A 195 7.67 -13.46 9.05
CA GLU A 195 8.92 -14.23 9.15
C GLU A 195 10.16 -13.32 9.12
N PHE A 196 10.13 -12.33 8.23
CA PHE A 196 11.22 -11.36 8.08
C PHE A 196 11.35 -10.49 9.35
N ARG A 197 10.20 -9.93 9.84
CA ARG A 197 10.22 -9.07 11.04
C ARG A 197 10.71 -9.83 12.27
N ASP A 198 10.22 -11.06 12.48
CA ASP A 198 10.55 -11.84 13.67
C ASP A 198 12.06 -12.07 13.75
N ILE A 199 12.70 -12.37 12.63
CA ILE A 199 14.14 -12.57 12.56
C ILE A 199 14.86 -11.23 12.74
N ALA A 200 14.49 -10.21 11.97
CA ALA A 200 15.17 -8.90 12.02
C ALA A 200 15.16 -8.32 13.43
N PHE A 201 14.01 -8.37 14.13
CA PHE A 201 13.88 -7.78 15.45
C PHE A 201 14.56 -8.61 16.56
N SER A 202 14.95 -9.85 16.28
CA SER A 202 15.69 -10.69 17.24
C SER A 202 17.21 -10.52 17.14
N MET A 203 17.70 -9.79 16.14
CA MET A 203 19.12 -9.72 15.80
C MET A 203 19.79 -8.46 16.40
N GLN A 204 21.11 -8.53 16.49
CA GLN A 204 21.96 -7.42 16.96
C GLN A 204 22.65 -6.76 15.76
N GLU A 205 23.12 -5.51 15.96
CA GLU A 205 23.86 -4.78 14.93
C GLU A 205 25.08 -5.60 14.43
N GLY A 206 25.25 -5.62 13.14
CA GLY A 206 26.36 -6.32 12.48
C GLY A 206 26.13 -7.81 12.27
N GLN A 207 25.12 -8.37 12.88
CA GLN A 207 24.81 -9.81 12.78
C GLN A 207 24.14 -10.13 11.44
N VAL A 208 24.47 -11.28 10.87
CA VAL A 208 23.83 -11.82 9.66
C VAL A 208 23.03 -13.08 10.07
N SER A 209 21.78 -13.15 9.61
CA SER A 209 20.88 -14.27 9.95
C SER A 209 21.29 -15.55 9.25
N GLU A 210 20.77 -16.67 9.75
CA GLU A 210 20.71 -17.93 8.97
C GLU A 210 19.69 -17.74 7.83
N PRO A 211 19.81 -18.50 6.74
CA PRO A 211 18.79 -18.49 5.67
C PRO A 211 17.41 -18.89 6.20
N PHE A 212 16.39 -18.14 5.78
CA PHE A 212 15.00 -18.43 6.16
C PHE A 212 14.08 -18.15 4.97
N LYS A 213 12.90 -18.77 5.01
CA LYS A 213 11.94 -18.73 3.91
C LYS A 213 10.78 -17.77 4.22
N THR A 214 10.34 -17.04 3.18
CA THR A 214 9.08 -16.31 3.16
C THR A 214 8.35 -16.67 1.86
N ASP A 215 7.18 -16.08 1.64
CA ASP A 215 6.45 -16.24 0.37
C ASP A 215 7.23 -15.65 -0.82
N PHE A 216 8.23 -14.80 -0.58
CA PHE A 216 9.05 -14.20 -1.63
C PHE A 216 10.25 -15.06 -2.03
N GLY A 217 10.61 -16.04 -1.22
CA GLY A 217 11.77 -16.90 -1.44
C GLY A 217 12.61 -17.05 -0.19
N TRP A 218 13.91 -17.25 -0.38
CA TRP A 218 14.87 -17.47 0.70
C TRP A 218 15.69 -16.22 0.95
N HIS A 219 15.86 -15.86 2.22
CA HIS A 219 16.52 -14.62 2.64
C HIS A 219 17.66 -14.86 3.62
N ILE A 220 18.61 -13.92 3.64
CA ILE A 220 19.43 -13.59 4.81
C ILE A 220 19.30 -12.10 5.06
N ILE A 221 19.39 -11.71 6.33
CA ILE A 221 19.30 -10.32 6.79
C ILE A 221 20.59 -9.94 7.52
N MET A 222 21.06 -8.73 7.32
CA MET A 222 22.07 -8.10 8.18
C MET A 222 21.45 -6.86 8.83
N VAL A 223 21.66 -6.68 10.12
CA VAL A 223 21.22 -5.46 10.81
C VAL A 223 22.35 -4.43 10.71
N ASP A 224 22.10 -3.35 9.97
CA ASP A 224 23.06 -2.23 9.86
C ASP A 224 23.09 -1.42 11.14
N ARG A 225 21.91 -1.05 11.65
CA ARG A 225 21.84 -0.13 12.79
C ARG A 225 20.47 -0.21 13.49
N ILE A 226 20.51 -0.13 14.81
CA ILE A 226 19.31 -0.05 15.64
C ILE A 226 19.21 1.38 16.20
N ARG A 227 18.09 2.05 15.86
CA ARG A 227 17.87 3.45 16.26
C ARG A 227 16.50 3.57 16.96
N GLY A 228 16.49 3.21 18.25
CA GLY A 228 15.25 3.21 19.02
C GLY A 228 14.20 2.29 18.42
N GLN A 229 13.16 2.84 17.84
CA GLN A 229 12.10 2.07 17.18
C GLN A 229 12.40 1.70 15.72
N UNK A 230 13.35 2.07 14.97
CA UNK A 230 13.69 1.87 13.68
C UNK A 230 14.79 0.94 13.62
N LEU A 231 14.77 0.17 12.80
CA LEU A 231 15.80 -0.85 12.56
C LEU A 231 16.21 -0.77 11.09
N ASP A 232 17.44 -0.37 10.83
CA ASP A 232 17.99 -0.36 9.46
C ASP A 232 18.59 -1.74 9.19
N VAL A 233 18.09 -2.39 8.14
CA VAL A 233 18.51 -3.74 7.77
C VAL A 233 18.88 -3.79 6.28
N ARG A 234 19.66 -4.78 5.93
CA ARG A 234 19.88 -5.19 4.54
C ARG A 234 19.47 -6.63 4.39
N HIS A 235 18.99 -7.01 3.21
CA HIS A 235 18.70 -8.41 2.95
C HIS A 235 19.11 -8.82 1.54
N ILE A 236 19.29 -10.11 1.38
CA ILE A 236 19.48 -10.74 0.07
C ILE A 236 18.35 -11.75 -0.08
N LEU A 237 17.64 -11.66 -1.19
CA LEU A 237 16.58 -12.59 -1.56
C LEU A 237 17.07 -13.45 -2.73
N LEU A 238 16.91 -14.76 -2.60
CA LEU A 238 17.10 -15.69 -3.70
C LEU A 238 15.86 -16.54 -3.87
N THR A 239 15.43 -16.71 -5.13
CA THR A 239 14.27 -17.55 -5.47
C THR A 239 14.76 -18.86 -6.11
N PRO A 240 14.13 -19.99 -5.77
CA PRO A 240 14.52 -21.26 -6.38
C PRO A 240 14.14 -21.30 -7.86
N LYS A 241 14.96 -21.99 -8.63
CA LYS A 241 14.71 -22.24 -10.04
C LYS A 241 13.83 -23.49 -10.17
N VAL A 242 12.84 -23.40 -11.06
CA VAL A 242 11.90 -24.49 -11.33
C VAL A 242 12.05 -24.88 -12.79
N SER A 243 12.18 -26.19 -13.06
CA SER A 243 12.28 -26.68 -14.43
C SER A 243 10.92 -26.59 -15.15
N LYS A 244 10.97 -26.56 -16.49
CA LYS A 244 9.77 -26.62 -17.31
C LYS A 244 8.94 -27.86 -16.98
N LYS A 245 9.60 -29.01 -16.75
CA LYS A 245 8.92 -30.25 -16.38
C LYS A 245 8.15 -30.11 -15.06
N GLN A 246 8.77 -29.52 -14.04
CA GLN A 246 8.10 -29.32 -12.74
C GLN A 246 6.89 -28.39 -12.88
N LEU A 247 7.00 -27.35 -13.68
CA LEU A 247 5.89 -26.43 -13.96
C LEU A 247 4.77 -27.14 -14.71
N ASP A 248 5.11 -27.90 -15.75
CA ASP A 248 4.13 -28.69 -16.53
C ASP A 248 3.44 -29.74 -15.67
N ASP A 249 4.17 -30.40 -14.77
CA ASP A 249 3.59 -31.38 -13.82
C ASP A 249 2.55 -30.72 -12.91
N SER A 250 2.80 -29.50 -12.45
CA SER A 250 1.84 -28.77 -11.61
C SER A 250 0.59 -28.37 -12.42
N LYS A 251 0.76 -28.02 -13.70
CA LYS A 251 -0.36 -27.73 -14.59
C LYS A 251 -1.24 -28.98 -14.77
N ASP A 252 -0.61 -30.12 -15.04
CA ASP A 252 -1.32 -31.40 -15.26
C ASP A 252 -2.08 -31.80 -13.99
N LEU A 253 -1.48 -31.62 -12.82
CA LEU A 253 -2.13 -31.91 -11.54
C LEU A 253 -3.35 -31.00 -11.35
N LEU A 254 -3.22 -29.72 -11.70
CA LEU A 254 -4.33 -28.77 -11.59
C LEU A 254 -5.45 -29.08 -12.58
N ASP A 255 -5.12 -29.52 -13.81
CA ASP A 255 -6.10 -29.99 -14.79
C ASP A 255 -6.87 -31.19 -14.24
N THR A 256 -6.18 -32.15 -13.61
CA THR A 256 -6.81 -33.31 -13.00
C THR A 256 -7.75 -32.88 -11.88
N LEU A 257 -7.32 -31.95 -11.04
CA LEU A 257 -8.13 -31.43 -9.94
C LEU A 257 -9.38 -30.72 -10.48
N ARG A 258 -9.21 -29.91 -11.55
CA ARG A 258 -10.32 -29.24 -12.22
C ARG A 258 -11.35 -30.26 -12.70
N THR A 259 -10.91 -31.33 -13.34
CA THR A 259 -11.80 -32.41 -13.82
C THR A 259 -12.58 -33.04 -12.67
N ARG A 260 -11.91 -33.32 -11.55
CA ARG A 260 -12.56 -33.89 -10.35
C ARG A 260 -13.65 -32.95 -9.79
N ILE A 261 -13.39 -31.65 -9.84
CA ILE A 261 -14.38 -30.64 -9.40
C ILE A 261 -15.56 -30.62 -10.35
N LEU A 262 -15.31 -30.63 -11.67
CA LEU A 262 -16.36 -30.61 -12.68
C LEU A 262 -17.22 -31.89 -12.61
N ASP A 263 -16.61 -33.02 -12.27
CA ASP A 263 -17.31 -34.31 -12.09
C ASP A 263 -17.98 -34.44 -10.72
N LYS A 264 -17.87 -33.39 -9.89
CA LYS A 264 -18.48 -33.31 -8.55
C LYS A 264 -17.93 -34.36 -7.57
N GLU A 265 -16.73 -34.84 -7.81
CA GLU A 265 -16.03 -35.72 -6.86
C GLU A 265 -15.58 -34.97 -5.62
N ILE A 266 -15.28 -33.69 -5.78
CA ILE A 266 -14.84 -32.81 -4.69
C ILE A 266 -15.38 -31.41 -4.97
N SER A 267 -15.75 -30.67 -3.95
CA SER A 267 -16.17 -29.27 -4.13
C SER A 267 -14.94 -28.38 -4.38
N PHE A 268 -15.14 -27.24 -5.03
CA PHE A 268 -14.07 -26.25 -5.23
C PHE A 268 -13.46 -25.84 -3.90
N SER A 269 -14.30 -25.57 -2.90
CA SER A 269 -13.89 -25.15 -1.56
C SER A 269 -13.00 -26.20 -0.89
N ASP A 270 -13.42 -27.49 -0.94
CA ASP A 270 -12.64 -28.58 -0.36
C ASP A 270 -11.33 -28.80 -1.10
N ALA A 271 -11.36 -28.69 -2.43
CA ALA A 271 -10.16 -28.80 -3.26
C ALA A 271 -9.15 -27.67 -2.92
N ALA A 272 -9.63 -26.45 -2.75
CA ALA A 272 -8.79 -25.34 -2.31
C ALA A 272 -8.15 -25.63 -0.97
N PHE A 273 -8.95 -26.07 0.00
CA PHE A 273 -8.48 -26.38 1.34
C PHE A 273 -7.39 -27.48 1.34
N GLN A 274 -7.61 -28.55 0.55
CA GLN A 274 -6.70 -29.69 0.53
C GLN A 274 -5.44 -29.45 -0.31
N PHE A 275 -5.56 -28.74 -1.45
CA PHE A 275 -4.50 -28.75 -2.46
C PHE A 275 -3.88 -27.38 -2.76
N SER A 276 -4.58 -26.26 -2.48
CA SER A 276 -4.05 -24.95 -2.86
C SER A 276 -2.77 -24.62 -2.11
N SER A 277 -1.79 -24.11 -2.82
CA SER A 277 -0.52 -23.63 -2.26
C SER A 277 -0.65 -22.24 -1.65
N GLU A 278 -1.73 -21.48 -1.96
CA GLU A 278 -1.90 -20.09 -1.52
C GLU A 278 -2.52 -20.04 -0.13
N SER A 279 -1.70 -19.79 0.88
CA SER A 279 -2.14 -19.82 2.29
C SER A 279 -3.20 -18.80 2.62
N GLU A 280 -3.19 -17.64 1.95
CA GLU A 280 -4.15 -16.56 2.23
C GLU A 280 -5.60 -16.94 1.88
N THR A 281 -5.78 -17.78 0.87
CA THR A 281 -7.11 -18.17 0.40
C THR A 281 -7.48 -19.62 0.70
N ARG A 282 -6.48 -20.46 0.93
CA ARG A 282 -6.65 -21.92 1.14
C ARG A 282 -7.71 -22.25 2.18
N PHE A 283 -7.64 -21.58 3.34
CA PHE A 283 -8.45 -21.93 4.50
C PHE A 283 -9.86 -21.34 4.47
N ASN A 284 -10.14 -20.45 3.50
CA ASN A 284 -11.50 -19.91 3.29
C ASN A 284 -12.13 -20.40 1.98
N GLY A 285 -11.74 -21.60 1.56
CA GLY A 285 -12.33 -22.21 0.37
C GLY A 285 -11.84 -21.63 -0.95
N GLY A 286 -10.73 -20.92 -0.93
CA GLY A 286 -10.14 -20.30 -2.11
C GLY A 286 -10.64 -18.88 -2.37
N VAL A 287 -11.53 -18.36 -1.55
CA VAL A 287 -12.13 -17.02 -1.77
C VAL A 287 -11.03 -15.94 -1.72
N ILE A 288 -10.98 -15.13 -2.78
CA ILE A 288 -10.02 -14.03 -2.86
C ILE A 288 -10.64 -12.80 -2.17
N ILE A 289 -9.87 -12.18 -1.30
CA ILE A 289 -10.27 -10.96 -0.61
C ILE A 289 -9.69 -9.75 -1.35
N ASN A 290 -10.55 -8.78 -1.63
CA ASN A 290 -10.15 -7.53 -2.29
C ASN A 290 -9.26 -6.73 -1.32
N PRO A 291 -7.98 -6.52 -1.65
CA PRO A 291 -7.07 -5.83 -0.73
C PRO A 291 -7.44 -4.37 -0.50
N SER A 292 -8.17 -3.76 -1.43
CA SER A 292 -8.59 -2.35 -1.30
C SER A 292 -9.74 -2.16 -0.31
N THR A 293 -10.62 -3.16 -0.18
CA THR A 293 -11.85 -3.04 0.62
C THR A 293 -11.88 -3.98 1.83
N GLY A 294 -11.10 -5.05 1.81
CA GLY A 294 -11.16 -6.11 2.83
C GLY A 294 -12.38 -7.01 2.68
N ASP A 295 -13.17 -6.84 1.63
CA ASP A 295 -14.36 -7.64 1.32
C ASP A 295 -14.05 -8.60 0.18
N LYS A 296 -14.92 -9.58 -0.03
CA LYS A 296 -14.78 -10.57 -1.09
C LYS A 296 -15.30 -10.10 -2.46
N ARG A 297 -15.90 -8.92 -2.54
CA ARG A 297 -16.43 -8.37 -3.78
C ARG A 297 -15.40 -7.52 -4.52
N PHE A 298 -15.32 -7.73 -5.82
CA PHE A 298 -14.47 -6.96 -6.73
C PHE A 298 -15.35 -6.19 -7.70
N GLU A 299 -15.27 -4.87 -7.66
CA GLU A 299 -15.95 -4.02 -8.65
C GLU A 299 -15.23 -4.19 -10.00
N LEU A 300 -15.99 -4.54 -11.02
CA LEU A 300 -15.45 -4.93 -12.34
C LEU A 300 -14.54 -3.84 -12.91
N THR A 301 -14.97 -2.57 -12.80
CA THR A 301 -14.24 -1.42 -13.35
C THR A 301 -12.99 -1.05 -12.58
N LYS A 302 -12.85 -1.54 -11.35
CA LYS A 302 -11.70 -1.24 -10.47
C LYS A 302 -10.78 -2.45 -10.26
N MET A 303 -11.09 -3.55 -10.90
CA MET A 303 -10.35 -4.81 -10.78
C MET A 303 -8.96 -4.67 -11.41
N ASP A 304 -7.98 -5.37 -10.84
CA ASP A 304 -6.65 -5.49 -11.44
C ASP A 304 -6.79 -5.98 -12.89
N PRO A 305 -6.15 -5.32 -13.87
CA PRO A 305 -6.33 -5.70 -15.28
C PRO A 305 -5.94 -7.14 -15.60
N VAL A 306 -4.93 -7.71 -14.95
CA VAL A 306 -4.52 -9.10 -15.17
C VAL A 306 -5.64 -10.05 -14.72
N LEU A 307 -6.14 -9.83 -13.50
CA LEU A 307 -7.26 -10.64 -12.99
C LEU A 307 -8.51 -10.47 -13.86
N TYR A 308 -8.83 -9.24 -14.26
CA TYR A 308 -9.97 -8.97 -15.15
C TYR A 308 -9.86 -9.78 -16.44
N ASN A 309 -8.70 -9.76 -17.10
CA ASN A 309 -8.50 -10.50 -18.34
C ASN A 309 -8.66 -12.02 -18.15
N GLN A 310 -8.29 -12.51 -16.96
CA GLN A 310 -8.38 -13.95 -16.66
C GLN A 310 -9.81 -14.42 -16.42
N ILE A 311 -10.70 -13.53 -15.95
CA ILE A 311 -12.06 -13.94 -15.54
C ILE A 311 -13.17 -13.39 -16.43
N ARG A 312 -12.88 -12.44 -17.32
CA ARG A 312 -13.91 -11.70 -18.07
C ARG A 312 -14.83 -12.58 -18.91
N ASP A 313 -14.32 -13.71 -19.41
CA ASP A 313 -15.08 -14.63 -20.26
C ASP A 313 -15.71 -15.79 -19.48
N LEU A 314 -15.53 -15.84 -18.16
CA LEU A 314 -16.13 -16.89 -17.32
C LEU A 314 -17.59 -16.55 -16.99
N ASN A 315 -18.44 -17.53 -17.17
CA ASN A 315 -19.82 -17.47 -16.69
C ASN A 315 -19.86 -17.75 -15.18
N ASP A 316 -21.00 -17.48 -14.58
CA ASP A 316 -21.19 -17.76 -13.15
C ASP A 316 -21.02 -19.26 -12.89
N ASP A 317 -20.28 -19.59 -11.85
CA ASP A 317 -19.91 -20.94 -11.43
C ASP A 317 -18.98 -21.68 -12.41
N GLU A 318 -18.56 -21.03 -13.50
CA GLU A 318 -17.61 -21.62 -14.43
C GLU A 318 -16.21 -21.55 -13.85
N ILE A 319 -15.42 -22.62 -14.10
CA ILE A 319 -14.03 -22.73 -13.64
C ILE A 319 -13.12 -22.59 -14.86
N SER A 320 -12.12 -21.72 -14.72
CA SER A 320 -11.14 -21.51 -15.79
C SER A 320 -10.30 -22.77 -16.04
N VAL A 321 -9.71 -22.85 -17.23
CA VAL A 321 -8.57 -23.76 -17.47
C VAL A 321 -7.39 -23.27 -16.64
N PRO A 322 -6.35 -24.11 -16.40
CA PRO A 322 -5.15 -23.62 -15.71
C PRO A 322 -4.55 -22.39 -16.39
N LEU A 323 -4.31 -21.37 -15.59
CA LEU A 323 -3.76 -20.09 -16.03
C LEU A 323 -2.37 -19.91 -15.44
N LEU A 324 -1.40 -19.56 -16.28
CA LEU A 324 -0.04 -19.27 -15.83
C LEU A 324 -0.01 -17.92 -15.14
N ASP A 325 0.59 -17.88 -13.99
CA ASP A 325 0.72 -16.65 -13.17
C ASP A 325 2.11 -16.56 -12.61
N GLU A 326 2.59 -15.34 -12.39
CA GLU A 326 3.88 -15.08 -11.77
C GLU A 326 3.61 -14.51 -10.38
N ASP A 327 4.18 -15.13 -9.37
CA ASP A 327 3.98 -14.66 -8.00
C ASP A 327 4.97 -13.52 -7.66
N LYS A 328 4.89 -13.05 -6.43
CA LYS A 328 5.73 -11.94 -5.93
C LYS A 328 7.23 -12.26 -5.96
N SER A 329 7.59 -13.55 -5.96
CA SER A 329 8.99 -13.99 -6.04
C SER A 329 9.50 -14.11 -7.46
N GLY A 330 8.63 -13.88 -8.47
CA GLY A 330 8.94 -14.12 -9.87
C GLY A 330 8.85 -15.59 -10.26
N LEU A 331 8.31 -16.44 -9.39
CA LEU A 331 8.11 -17.86 -9.65
C LEU A 331 6.83 -18.05 -10.44
N ASN A 332 6.93 -18.73 -11.59
CA ASN A 332 5.75 -19.09 -12.38
C ASN A 332 4.99 -20.21 -11.66
N LYS A 333 3.68 -20.09 -11.64
CA LYS A 333 2.79 -21.09 -11.08
C LYS A 333 1.47 -21.09 -11.84
N TYR A 334 0.68 -22.14 -11.67
CA TYR A 334 -0.62 -22.27 -12.31
C TYR A 334 -1.74 -22.11 -11.29
N LYS A 335 -2.84 -21.53 -11.75
CA LYS A 335 -4.05 -21.39 -10.93
C LYS A 335 -5.28 -21.66 -11.79
N ILE A 336 -6.37 -22.06 -11.13
CA ILE A 336 -7.72 -22.04 -11.71
C ILE A 336 -8.55 -21.05 -10.92
N LEU A 337 -9.45 -20.35 -11.63
CA LEU A 337 -10.32 -19.32 -11.06
C LEU A 337 -11.78 -19.73 -11.27
N LYS A 338 -12.61 -19.34 -10.33
CA LYS A 338 -14.07 -19.56 -10.41
C LYS A 338 -14.77 -18.25 -10.04
N VAL A 339 -15.74 -17.83 -10.84
CA VAL A 339 -16.65 -16.74 -10.49
C VAL A 339 -17.80 -17.35 -9.69
N THR A 340 -17.80 -17.15 -8.40
CA THR A 340 -18.78 -17.79 -7.49
C THR A 340 -20.08 -17.02 -7.40
N ASN A 341 -20.02 -15.69 -7.53
CA ASN A 341 -21.22 -14.83 -7.54
C ASN A 341 -20.99 -13.64 -8.44
N ARG A 342 -22.07 -13.17 -9.05
CA ARG A 342 -22.09 -11.96 -9.85
C ARG A 342 -23.24 -11.08 -9.38
N PHE A 343 -22.94 -9.81 -9.11
CA PHE A 343 -23.91 -8.80 -8.69
C PHE A 343 -23.97 -7.76 -9.79
N GLU A 344 -25.07 -7.77 -10.56
CA GLU A 344 -25.22 -6.84 -11.68
C GLU A 344 -25.34 -5.39 -11.20
N GLU A 345 -25.03 -4.45 -12.08
CA GLU A 345 -25.20 -3.02 -11.82
C GLU A 345 -26.64 -2.74 -11.33
N HIS A 346 -26.75 -1.93 -10.26
CA HIS A 346 -28.03 -1.66 -9.63
C HIS A 346 -27.98 -0.38 -8.80
N LEU A 347 -29.14 0.21 -8.53
CA LEU A 347 -29.27 1.30 -7.55
C LEU A 347 -29.00 0.76 -6.16
N ALA A 348 -28.36 1.59 -5.32
CA ALA A 348 -28.00 1.20 -3.95
C ALA A 348 -29.19 0.59 -3.21
N ASP A 349 -28.96 -0.60 -2.67
CA ASP A 349 -29.91 -1.33 -1.83
C ASP A 349 -29.31 -1.49 -0.44
N TYR A 350 -30.06 -1.09 0.59
CA TYR A 350 -29.52 -1.05 1.95
C TYR A 350 -29.00 -2.42 2.42
N SER A 351 -29.77 -3.49 2.17
CA SER A 351 -29.38 -4.82 2.63
C SER A 351 -28.21 -5.40 1.83
N GLN A 352 -28.29 -5.29 0.52
CA GLN A 352 -27.31 -5.88 -0.39
C GLN A 352 -25.98 -5.14 -0.32
N ASP A 353 -26.01 -3.82 -0.15
CA ASP A 353 -24.86 -2.95 -0.27
C ASP A 353 -24.46 -2.32 1.08
N PHE A 354 -24.83 -2.93 2.18
CA PHE A 354 -24.62 -2.36 3.52
C PHE A 354 -23.18 -1.92 3.76
N VAL A 355 -22.20 -2.74 3.38
CA VAL A 355 -20.79 -2.43 3.61
C VAL A 355 -20.39 -1.15 2.88
N LYS A 356 -20.80 -0.99 1.62
CA LYS A 356 -20.51 0.20 0.82
C LYS A 356 -21.22 1.44 1.37
N ILE A 357 -22.50 1.26 1.76
CA ILE A 357 -23.30 2.36 2.34
C ILE A 357 -22.68 2.78 3.67
N LYS A 358 -22.22 1.82 4.47
CA LYS A 358 -21.53 2.10 5.73
C LYS A 358 -20.27 2.94 5.50
N GLU A 359 -19.48 2.60 4.50
CA GLU A 359 -18.27 3.37 4.15
C GLU A 359 -18.61 4.80 3.76
N LEU A 360 -19.65 4.99 2.95
CA LEU A 360 -20.11 6.33 2.54
C LEU A 360 -20.60 7.12 3.75
N ALA A 361 -21.37 6.49 4.63
CA ALA A 361 -21.89 7.11 5.84
C ALA A 361 -20.77 7.50 6.80
N LEU A 362 -19.77 6.62 6.97
CA LEU A 362 -18.61 6.89 7.81
C LEU A 362 -17.81 8.07 7.26
N LYS A 363 -17.59 8.10 5.95
CA LYS A 363 -16.87 9.19 5.29
C LYS A 363 -17.59 10.53 5.51
N GLU A 364 -18.92 10.56 5.37
CA GLU A 364 -19.71 11.76 5.65
C GLU A 364 -19.55 12.21 7.11
N LYS A 365 -19.63 11.25 8.04
CA LYS A 365 -19.46 11.55 9.47
C LYS A 365 -18.07 12.11 9.75
N GLN A 366 -17.03 11.54 9.14
CA GLN A 366 -15.66 12.03 9.27
C GLN A 366 -15.53 13.47 8.75
N ILE A 367 -16.11 13.76 7.57
CA ILE A 367 -16.11 15.12 7.00
C ILE A 367 -16.80 16.10 7.94
N LYS A 368 -17.94 15.73 8.49
CA LYS A 368 -18.68 16.56 9.46
C LYS A 368 -17.88 16.78 10.74
N THR A 369 -17.17 15.75 11.21
CA THR A 369 -16.31 15.85 12.39
C THR A 369 -15.16 16.84 12.15
N ILE A 370 -14.52 16.78 10.99
CA ILE A 370 -13.45 17.72 10.60
C ILE A 370 -14.00 19.15 10.54
N LYS A 371 -15.17 19.34 9.95
CA LYS A 371 -15.80 20.67 9.86
C LYS A 371 -16.06 21.27 11.24
N LYS A 372 -16.60 20.46 12.16
CA LYS A 372 -16.84 20.90 13.55
C LYS A 372 -15.55 21.25 14.26
N TRP A 373 -14.52 20.44 14.08
CA TRP A 373 -13.19 20.67 14.64
C TRP A 373 -12.65 22.02 14.10
N MET A 374 -12.73 22.21 12.82
CA MET A 374 -12.24 23.43 12.16
C MET A 374 -12.91 24.69 12.71
N UNK A 375 -14.02 24.57 12.72
CA UNK A 375 -14.77 25.59 13.16
C UNK A 375 -14.48 25.96 14.51
N ARG A 376 -14.35 25.03 15.37
CA ARG A 376 -14.01 25.28 16.78
C ARG A 376 -12.59 25.86 16.93
N LYS A 377 -11.65 25.28 16.24
CA LYS A 377 -10.24 25.70 16.34
C LYS A 377 -10.00 27.08 15.79
N ILE A 378 -10.70 27.48 14.74
CA ILE A 378 -10.61 28.85 14.21
C ILE A 378 -11.04 29.85 15.30
N SER A 379 -12.12 29.55 16.02
CA SER A 379 -12.61 30.46 17.06
C SER A 379 -11.63 30.61 18.24
N LEU A 380 -10.82 29.58 18.50
CA LEU A 380 -9.88 29.55 19.62
C LEU A 380 -8.46 30.02 19.25
N THR A 381 -8.16 30.17 17.98
CA THR A 381 -6.80 30.45 17.50
C THR A 381 -6.71 31.87 16.96
N TYR A 382 -5.67 32.60 17.33
CA TYR A 382 -5.44 33.93 16.78
C TYR A 382 -5.07 33.81 15.29
N VAL A 383 -5.84 34.49 14.45
CA VAL A 383 -5.59 34.52 13.00
C VAL A 383 -5.50 35.97 12.57
N SER A 384 -4.42 36.32 11.86
CA SER A 384 -4.23 37.64 11.30
C SER A 384 -4.08 37.54 9.78
N LEU A 385 -4.91 38.27 9.07
CA LEU A 385 -4.87 38.32 7.62
C LEU A 385 -4.29 39.65 7.16
N ASN A 386 -3.39 39.59 6.18
CA ASN A 386 -2.87 40.79 5.54
C ASN A 386 -4.00 41.52 4.84
N LYS A 387 -3.96 42.85 4.91
CA LYS A 387 -4.96 43.75 4.33
C LYS A 387 -5.25 43.45 2.85
N TYR A 388 -4.26 42.96 2.11
CA TYR A 388 -4.43 42.61 0.69
C TYR A 388 -5.47 41.54 0.46
N PHE A 389 -5.80 40.77 1.49
CA PHE A 389 -6.73 39.62 1.41
C PHE A 389 -8.08 39.93 2.08
N ASN A 390 -8.35 41.22 2.41
CA ASN A 390 -9.60 41.60 3.07
C ASN A 390 -10.86 41.29 2.24
N ASN A 391 -10.73 41.22 0.94
CA ASN A 391 -11.85 40.96 0.01
C ASN A 391 -12.01 39.48 -0.36
N UNK A 392 -11.24 38.48 0.09
CA UNK A 392 -11.31 37.19 -0.19
C UNK A 392 -12.45 36.67 0.48
N GLU A 393 -13.05 35.89 -0.22
CA GLU A 393 -14.11 35.06 0.35
C GLU A 393 -13.55 33.66 0.64
N PHE A 394 -13.78 33.17 1.82
CA PHE A 394 -13.24 31.88 2.29
C PHE A 394 -14.39 30.96 2.66
N ASN A 395 -14.17 29.66 2.53
CA ASN A 395 -15.13 28.65 2.97
C ASN A 395 -15.31 28.66 4.49
N ASN A 396 -14.28 29.04 5.22
CA ASN A 396 -14.33 29.14 6.69
C ASN A 396 -14.29 30.63 7.10
N ASN A 397 -14.93 30.95 8.23
CA ASN A 397 -14.91 32.32 8.76
C ASN A 397 -13.61 32.56 9.51
N TRP A 398 -12.58 33.00 8.78
CA TRP A 398 -11.26 33.30 9.35
C TRP A 398 -11.18 34.66 10.05
N ARG A 399 -12.18 35.51 9.82
CA ARG A 399 -12.22 36.86 10.41
C ARG A 399 -13.09 36.82 11.65
N LYS A 400 -12.48 37.11 12.79
CA LYS A 400 -13.25 37.29 14.04
C LYS A 400 -13.87 38.67 14.01
N ASN A 401 -15.16 38.77 14.29
CA ASN A 401 -15.85 40.04 14.48
C ASN A 401 -15.40 40.73 15.74
#